data_c6df3fa6c9f43cc14fda6ff07ac5a438
#
_entry.id   c6df3fa6c9f43cc14fda6ff07ac5a438
#
_cell.length_a   1.000
_cell.length_b   1.000
_cell.length_c   1.000
_cell.angle_alpha   90.00
_cell.angle_beta   90.00
_cell.angle_gamma   90.00
#
_symmetry.space_group_name_H-M   'P 1'
#
loop_
_entity.id
_entity.type
_entity.pdbx_description
1 polymer ?
#
loop_
_entity_poly.entity_id
_entity_poly.type
_entity_poly.pdbx_seq_one_letter_code
_entity_poly.pdbx_strand_id
1 'polypeptide(L)'
;MKIEQVPWSDPDATALRTAQRAELTVRYGTPDSEPGVAPSEADIAVFFVARADDGTAVGCGGLRHLGDGVGEIKRMYVDPASRGSGVAPRLLLALEEWARDRSWTSLRLETGNAQPDAIRFYTRSGYTRIPNFGAYATSPISLCFERPL
;
A
#
# COMPACT_ATOMS: atom_id res chain seq x y z
N MET A 1 0.45 -3.23 19.59
CA MET A 1 0.63 -2.57 18.28
C MET A 1 -0.43 -1.51 18.08
N LYS A 2 -0.02 -0.37 17.57
CA LYS A 2 -0.89 0.79 17.33
C LYS A 2 -0.81 1.20 15.87
N ILE A 3 -1.96 1.49 15.23
CA ILE A 3 -2.02 2.08 13.90
C ILE A 3 -2.31 3.56 14.06
N GLU A 4 -1.43 4.40 13.52
CA GLU A 4 -1.46 5.84 13.74
C GLU A 4 -1.52 6.57 12.39
N GLN A 5 -2.49 7.48 12.25
CA GLN A 5 -2.54 8.35 11.08
C GLN A 5 -1.47 9.44 11.23
N VAL A 6 -0.66 9.60 10.20
CA VAL A 6 0.44 10.56 10.17
C VAL A 6 0.43 11.34 8.86
N PRO A 7 1.02 12.54 8.80
CA PRO A 7 1.21 13.23 7.52
C PRO A 7 2.20 12.46 6.64
N TRP A 8 2.10 12.65 5.33
CA TRP A 8 3.05 12.07 4.36
C TRP A 8 4.51 12.36 4.73
N SER A 9 4.78 13.56 5.25
CA SER A 9 6.11 14.03 5.61
C SER A 9 6.63 13.49 6.96
N ASP A 10 5.85 12.69 7.68
CA ASP A 10 6.30 12.12 8.95
C ASP A 10 7.64 11.39 8.76
N PRO A 11 8.64 11.61 9.66
CA PRO A 11 9.98 11.03 9.50
C PRO A 11 9.98 9.51 9.47
N ASP A 12 9.18 8.84 10.29
CA ASP A 12 9.10 7.39 10.32
C ASP A 12 8.43 6.84 9.05
N ALA A 13 7.37 7.51 8.59
CA ALA A 13 6.71 7.18 7.33
C ALA A 13 7.69 7.30 6.16
N THR A 14 8.47 8.37 6.12
CA THR A 14 9.49 8.60 5.10
C THR A 14 10.56 7.51 5.12
N ALA A 15 11.04 7.13 6.31
CA ALA A 15 12.04 6.09 6.46
C ALA A 15 11.52 4.72 5.97
N LEU A 16 10.27 4.38 6.29
CA LEU A 16 9.65 3.13 5.84
C LEU A 16 9.47 3.10 4.32
N ARG A 17 9.04 4.21 3.70
CA ARG A 17 8.94 4.30 2.23
C ARG A 17 10.30 4.17 1.56
N THR A 18 11.33 4.77 2.13
CA THR A 18 12.70 4.63 1.63
C THR A 18 13.18 3.18 1.69
N ALA A 19 12.91 2.48 2.79
CA ALA A 19 13.25 1.06 2.94
C ALA A 19 12.49 0.20 1.92
N GLN A 20 11.22 0.48 1.67
CA GLN A 20 10.42 -0.20 0.65
C GLN A 20 11.02 -0.02 -0.74
N ARG A 21 11.37 1.20 -1.10
CA ARG A 21 11.96 1.49 -2.42
C ARG A 21 13.29 0.76 -2.60
N ALA A 22 14.12 0.70 -1.57
CA ALA A 22 15.38 -0.03 -1.61
C ALA A 22 15.15 -1.54 -1.83
N GLU A 23 14.20 -2.13 -1.12
CA GLU A 23 13.85 -3.55 -1.29
C GLU A 23 13.35 -3.85 -2.70
N LEU A 24 12.47 -3.02 -3.25
CA LEU A 24 11.93 -3.20 -4.60
C LEU A 24 13.00 -2.99 -5.67
N THR A 25 13.93 -2.06 -5.47
CA THR A 25 15.06 -1.85 -6.38
C THR A 25 15.92 -3.11 -6.50
N VAL A 26 16.20 -3.77 -5.37
CA VAL A 26 16.93 -5.05 -5.39
C VAL A 26 16.12 -6.14 -6.08
N ARG A 27 14.83 -6.25 -5.77
CA ARG A 27 13.95 -7.31 -6.30
C ARG A 27 13.75 -7.22 -7.82
N TYR A 28 13.59 -6.01 -8.34
CA TYR A 28 13.35 -5.80 -9.78
C TYR A 28 14.59 -5.40 -10.56
N GLY A 29 15.71 -5.14 -9.89
CA GLY A 29 16.95 -4.72 -10.52
C GLY A 29 16.95 -3.30 -11.04
N THR A 30 15.96 -2.49 -10.69
CA THR A 30 15.82 -1.10 -11.12
C THR A 30 14.98 -0.31 -10.11
N PRO A 31 15.25 0.99 -9.92
CA PRO A 31 14.39 1.85 -9.10
C PRO A 31 13.08 2.24 -9.82
N ASP A 32 12.97 1.98 -11.13
CA ASP A 32 11.86 2.45 -11.98
C ASP A 32 10.87 1.32 -12.32
N SER A 33 10.58 0.43 -11.36
CA SER A 33 9.68 -0.69 -11.59
C SER A 33 8.20 -0.34 -11.51
N GLU A 34 7.83 0.82 -10.96
CA GLU A 34 6.44 1.25 -10.81
C GLU A 34 6.05 2.21 -11.92
N PRO A 35 5.06 1.86 -12.78
CA PRO A 35 4.55 2.78 -13.78
C PRO A 35 3.76 3.94 -13.18
N GLY A 36 3.71 5.05 -13.93
CA GLY A 36 2.90 6.21 -13.58
C GLY A 36 3.57 7.17 -12.61
N VAL A 37 2.78 8.11 -12.12
CA VAL A 37 3.25 9.15 -11.20
C VAL A 37 3.36 8.57 -9.79
N ALA A 38 4.53 8.72 -9.17
CA ALA A 38 4.72 8.33 -7.78
C ALA A 38 3.80 9.14 -6.86
N PRO A 39 3.27 8.53 -5.80
CA PRO A 39 2.46 9.26 -4.82
C PRO A 39 3.29 10.34 -4.13
N SER A 40 2.63 11.42 -3.73
CA SER A 40 3.24 12.54 -3.03
C SER A 40 2.29 13.12 -1.99
N GLU A 41 2.77 14.09 -1.23
CA GLU A 41 1.93 14.82 -0.27
C GLU A 41 0.69 15.44 -0.93
N ALA A 42 0.80 15.83 -2.21
CA ALA A 42 -0.27 16.52 -2.93
C ALA A 42 -1.44 15.58 -3.30
N ASP A 43 -1.20 14.27 -3.46
CA ASP A 43 -2.23 13.35 -3.95
C ASP A 43 -2.56 12.18 -3.01
N ILE A 44 -1.85 12.06 -1.87
CA ILE A 44 -2.19 11.07 -0.84
C ILE A 44 -3.33 11.60 0.03
N ALA A 45 -4.42 10.85 0.10
CA ALA A 45 -5.58 11.20 0.91
C ALA A 45 -5.37 10.90 2.40
N VAL A 46 -4.66 9.80 2.71
CA VAL A 46 -4.36 9.38 4.08
C VAL A 46 -3.10 8.52 4.10
N PHE A 47 -2.35 8.59 5.19
CA PHE A 47 -1.19 7.72 5.42
C PHE A 47 -1.17 7.22 6.87
N PHE A 48 -0.89 5.93 7.05
CA PHE A 48 -0.82 5.30 8.37
C PHE A 48 0.55 4.68 8.61
N VAL A 49 0.97 4.70 9.87
CA VAL A 49 2.16 3.99 10.37
C VAL A 49 1.70 3.01 11.44
N ALA A 50 2.21 1.79 11.38
CA ALA A 50 2.04 0.80 12.45
C ALA A 50 3.22 0.91 13.41
N ARG A 51 2.93 0.99 14.69
CA ARG A 51 3.95 1.02 15.75
C ARG A 51 3.85 -0.22 16.63
N ALA A 52 4.99 -0.83 16.90
CA ALA A 52 5.10 -1.88 17.90
C ALA A 52 4.87 -1.30 19.31
N ASP A 53 4.75 -2.18 20.31
CA ASP A 53 4.46 -1.75 21.68
C ASP A 53 5.56 -0.86 22.29
N ASP A 54 6.80 -0.99 21.80
CA ASP A 54 7.91 -0.13 22.20
C ASP A 54 7.97 1.21 21.43
N GLY A 55 7.02 1.46 20.54
CA GLY A 55 6.94 2.68 19.73
C GLY A 55 7.68 2.63 18.41
N THR A 56 8.39 1.55 18.10
CA THR A 56 9.11 1.40 16.84
C THR A 56 8.13 1.35 15.66
N ALA A 57 8.39 2.14 14.62
CA ALA A 57 7.62 2.11 13.38
C ALA A 57 7.99 0.85 12.58
N VAL A 58 6.99 -0.01 12.33
CA VAL A 58 7.22 -1.34 11.74
C VAL A 58 6.48 -1.57 10.43
N GLY A 59 5.63 -0.65 10.03
CA GLY A 59 4.90 -0.76 8.76
C GLY A 59 4.18 0.52 8.40
N CYS A 60 3.74 0.62 7.16
CA CYS A 60 3.04 1.80 6.66
C CYS A 60 2.13 1.45 5.48
N GLY A 61 1.25 2.38 5.14
CA GLY A 61 0.42 2.31 3.95
C GLY A 61 -0.46 3.54 3.83
N GLY A 62 -0.87 3.85 2.61
CA GLY A 62 -1.71 5.01 2.34
C GLY A 62 -2.71 4.77 1.22
N LEU A 63 -3.55 5.77 0.98
CA LEU A 63 -4.55 5.76 -0.08
C LEU A 63 -4.40 6.99 -0.96
N ARG A 64 -4.48 6.77 -2.27
CA ARG A 64 -4.68 7.81 -3.27
C ARG A 64 -6.13 7.75 -3.74
N HIS A 65 -6.82 8.89 -3.85
CA HIS A 65 -8.16 8.91 -4.40
C HIS A 65 -8.09 8.94 -5.93
N LEU A 66 -8.72 7.96 -6.57
CA LEU A 66 -8.77 7.85 -8.04
C LEU A 66 -9.98 8.59 -8.65
N GLY A 67 -10.89 9.07 -7.81
CA GLY A 67 -12.16 9.65 -8.23
C GLY A 67 -13.32 8.68 -8.04
N ASP A 68 -14.55 9.20 -8.01
CA ASP A 68 -15.79 8.43 -7.94
C ASP A 68 -15.86 7.42 -6.79
N GLY A 69 -15.24 7.75 -5.65
CA GLY A 69 -15.22 6.89 -4.48
C GLY A 69 -14.33 5.67 -4.60
N VAL A 70 -13.40 5.65 -5.55
CA VAL A 70 -12.43 4.58 -5.71
C VAL A 70 -11.08 5.05 -5.19
N GLY A 71 -10.49 4.28 -4.27
CA GLY A 71 -9.16 4.54 -3.74
C GLY A 71 -8.13 3.53 -4.24
N GLU A 72 -6.87 3.93 -4.21
CA GLU A 72 -5.74 3.05 -4.53
C GLU A 72 -4.84 2.94 -3.31
N ILE A 73 -4.55 1.70 -2.90
CA ILE A 73 -3.59 1.41 -1.83
C ILE A 73 -2.18 1.66 -2.38
N LYS A 74 -1.42 2.51 -1.68
CA LYS A 74 -0.06 2.90 -2.04
C LYS A 74 0.89 2.67 -0.88
N ARG A 75 2.10 2.23 -1.20
CA ARG A 75 3.22 2.15 -0.24
C ARG A 75 2.95 1.26 0.97
N MET A 76 2.13 0.21 0.80
CA MET A 76 1.96 -0.80 1.84
C MET A 76 3.27 -1.55 2.04
N TYR A 77 3.80 -1.49 3.26
CA TYR A 77 5.09 -2.08 3.58
C TYR A 77 5.16 -2.48 5.05
N VAL A 78 5.78 -3.61 5.31
CA VAL A 78 6.09 -4.07 6.67
C VAL A 78 7.59 -4.35 6.74
N ASP A 79 8.24 -3.83 7.77
CA ASP A 79 9.63 -4.11 8.04
C ASP A 79 9.85 -5.63 8.08
N PRO A 80 10.90 -6.15 7.41
CA PRO A 80 11.10 -7.60 7.31
C PRO A 80 11.09 -8.34 8.65
N ALA A 81 11.67 -7.75 9.70
CA ALA A 81 11.71 -8.36 11.04
C ALA A 81 10.33 -8.47 11.69
N SER A 82 9.34 -7.71 11.22
CA SER A 82 7.98 -7.67 11.77
C SER A 82 6.95 -8.41 10.91
N ARG A 83 7.37 -9.02 9.81
CA ARG A 83 6.47 -9.77 8.93
C ARG A 83 5.97 -11.05 9.62
N GLY A 84 4.70 -11.40 9.32
CA GLY A 84 4.07 -12.56 9.93
C GLY A 84 3.52 -12.31 11.33
N SER A 85 3.51 -11.07 11.82
CA SER A 85 3.02 -10.70 13.16
C SER A 85 1.70 -9.92 13.15
N GLY A 86 1.01 -9.87 12.00
CA GLY A 86 -0.30 -9.23 11.90
C GLY A 86 -0.28 -7.73 11.59
N VAL A 87 0.87 -7.17 11.22
CA VAL A 87 0.99 -5.73 10.92
C VAL A 87 0.20 -5.37 9.64
N ALA A 88 0.42 -6.10 8.55
CA ALA A 88 -0.23 -5.80 7.27
C ALA A 88 -1.76 -5.90 7.33
N PRO A 89 -2.36 -6.94 7.93
CA PRO A 89 -3.81 -6.99 8.10
C PRO A 89 -4.39 -5.79 8.86
N ARG A 90 -3.71 -5.32 9.89
CA ARG A 90 -4.18 -4.18 10.68
C ARG A 90 -4.06 -2.87 9.93
N LEU A 91 -3.00 -2.67 9.16
CA LEU A 91 -2.86 -1.52 8.27
C LEU A 91 -3.96 -1.52 7.21
N LEU A 92 -4.20 -2.67 6.59
CA LEU A 92 -5.22 -2.79 5.55
C LEU A 92 -6.61 -2.47 6.11
N LEU A 93 -6.93 -3.00 7.30
CA LEU A 93 -8.21 -2.70 7.96
C LEU A 93 -8.37 -1.20 8.23
N ALA A 94 -7.32 -0.53 8.71
CA ALA A 94 -7.36 0.91 8.96
C ALA A 94 -7.62 1.70 7.66
N LEU A 95 -7.00 1.31 6.56
CA LEU A 95 -7.23 1.92 5.26
C LEU A 95 -8.67 1.71 4.79
N GLU A 96 -9.18 0.50 4.91
CA GLU A 96 -10.56 0.16 4.52
C GLU A 96 -11.58 0.91 5.36
N GLU A 97 -11.40 0.98 6.66
CA GLU A 97 -12.29 1.73 7.56
C GLU A 97 -12.28 3.23 7.26
N TRP A 98 -11.09 3.80 7.01
CA TRP A 98 -10.96 5.20 6.64
C TRP A 98 -11.75 5.51 5.35
N ALA A 99 -11.64 4.65 4.37
CA ALA A 99 -12.35 4.79 3.10
C ALA A 99 -13.87 4.65 3.27
N ARG A 100 -14.33 3.66 4.04
CA ARG A 100 -15.76 3.47 4.32
C ARG A 100 -16.37 4.68 5.03
N ASP A 101 -15.65 5.25 5.97
CA ASP A 101 -16.10 6.45 6.71
C ASP A 101 -16.33 7.65 5.77
N ARG A 102 -15.72 7.66 4.61
CA ARG A 102 -15.85 8.70 3.58
C ARG A 102 -16.74 8.28 2.42
N SER A 103 -17.46 7.16 2.58
CA SER A 103 -18.36 6.62 1.56
C SER A 103 -17.65 6.24 0.26
N TRP A 104 -16.38 5.91 0.32
CA TRP A 104 -15.70 5.30 -0.82
C TRP A 104 -16.25 3.88 -1.02
N THR A 105 -16.34 3.43 -2.26
CA THR A 105 -17.04 2.21 -2.63
C THR A 105 -16.13 1.04 -2.94
N SER A 106 -14.85 1.29 -3.24
CA SER A 106 -13.89 0.22 -3.50
C SER A 106 -12.46 0.70 -3.30
N LEU A 107 -11.57 -0.26 -3.01
CA LEU A 107 -10.13 -0.05 -3.04
C LEU A 107 -9.51 -0.92 -4.11
N ARG A 108 -8.57 -0.33 -4.84
CA ARG A 108 -7.72 -0.99 -5.83
C ARG A 108 -6.28 -0.98 -5.38
N LEU A 109 -5.49 -1.84 -5.99
CA LEU A 109 -4.04 -1.84 -5.80
C LEU A 109 -3.36 -2.43 -7.03
N GLU A 110 -2.08 -2.14 -7.14
CA GLU A 110 -1.20 -2.80 -8.09
C GLU A 110 -0.03 -3.41 -7.32
N THR A 111 0.37 -4.60 -7.70
CA THR A 111 1.62 -5.21 -7.26
C THR A 111 2.34 -5.80 -8.46
N GLY A 112 3.66 -5.92 -8.37
CA GLY A 112 4.44 -6.56 -9.42
C GLY A 112 4.40 -8.08 -9.31
N ASN A 113 4.64 -8.75 -10.44
CA ASN A 113 4.63 -10.21 -10.52
C ASN A 113 5.77 -10.90 -9.75
N ALA A 114 6.77 -10.15 -9.29
CA ALA A 114 7.85 -10.65 -8.46
C ALA A 114 7.56 -10.54 -6.95
N GLN A 115 6.30 -10.31 -6.56
CA GLN A 115 5.86 -10.16 -5.17
C GLN A 115 4.80 -11.20 -4.79
N PRO A 116 5.15 -12.50 -4.75
CA PRO A 116 4.17 -13.55 -4.48
C PRO A 116 3.53 -13.44 -3.09
N ASP A 117 4.24 -12.93 -2.10
CA ASP A 117 3.69 -12.75 -0.74
C ASP A 117 2.60 -11.69 -0.71
N ALA A 118 2.79 -10.58 -1.44
CA ALA A 118 1.78 -9.53 -1.56
C ALA A 118 0.53 -10.06 -2.26
N ILE A 119 0.70 -10.81 -3.34
CA ILE A 119 -0.41 -11.42 -4.08
C ILE A 119 -1.23 -12.33 -3.16
N ARG A 120 -0.58 -13.20 -2.39
CA ARG A 120 -1.26 -14.07 -1.43
C ARG A 120 -1.99 -13.29 -0.34
N PHE A 121 -1.34 -12.26 0.20
CA PHE A 121 -1.93 -11.43 1.24
C PHE A 121 -3.21 -10.75 0.78
N TYR A 122 -3.19 -10.09 -0.37
CA TYR A 122 -4.37 -9.39 -0.88
C TYR A 122 -5.47 -10.35 -1.31
N THR A 123 -5.12 -11.48 -1.92
CA THR A 123 -6.11 -12.51 -2.29
C THR A 123 -6.83 -13.04 -1.06
N ARG A 124 -6.11 -13.35 0.03
CA ARG A 124 -6.73 -13.79 1.28
C ARG A 124 -7.55 -12.70 1.95
N SER A 125 -7.24 -11.45 1.68
CA SER A 125 -7.94 -10.30 2.25
C SER A 125 -9.19 -9.91 1.46
N GLY A 126 -9.58 -10.69 0.45
CA GLY A 126 -10.80 -10.48 -0.32
C GLY A 126 -10.63 -9.62 -1.57
N TYR A 127 -9.39 -9.35 -1.98
CA TYR A 127 -9.11 -8.64 -3.23
C TYR A 127 -9.07 -9.63 -4.39
N THR A 128 -9.70 -9.26 -5.51
CA THR A 128 -9.76 -10.08 -6.72
C THR A 128 -9.08 -9.40 -7.88
N ARG A 129 -8.53 -10.21 -8.79
CA ARG A 129 -7.87 -9.69 -10.00
C ARG A 129 -8.85 -8.90 -10.86
N ILE A 130 -8.40 -7.76 -11.33
CA ILE A 130 -9.09 -6.93 -12.31
C ILE A 130 -8.14 -6.62 -13.49
N PRO A 131 -8.67 -6.17 -14.63
CA PRO A 131 -7.80 -5.64 -15.70
C PRO A 131 -6.93 -4.50 -15.17
N ASN A 132 -5.70 -4.43 -15.65
CA ASN A 132 -4.79 -3.35 -15.25
C ASN A 132 -5.40 -1.99 -15.60
N PHE A 133 -5.35 -1.06 -14.64
CA PHE A 133 -5.95 0.26 -14.79
C PHE A 133 -4.89 1.35 -14.86
N GLY A 134 -5.27 2.53 -15.38
CA GLY A 134 -4.42 3.72 -15.42
C GLY A 134 -3.09 3.44 -16.13
N ALA A 135 -2.00 3.93 -15.55
CA ALA A 135 -0.66 3.74 -16.09
C ALA A 135 -0.19 2.27 -16.06
N TYR A 136 -0.87 1.41 -15.32
CA TYR A 136 -0.55 -0.02 -15.27
C TYR A 136 -1.02 -0.79 -16.51
N ALA A 137 -1.93 -0.22 -17.30
CA ALA A 137 -2.58 -0.92 -18.41
C ALA A 137 -1.58 -1.49 -19.45
N THR A 138 -0.44 -0.84 -19.63
CA THR A 138 0.60 -1.26 -20.56
C THR A 138 1.80 -1.92 -19.89
N SER A 139 1.75 -2.12 -18.58
CA SER A 139 2.87 -2.71 -17.82
C SER A 139 2.85 -4.24 -17.93
N PRO A 140 3.95 -4.88 -18.40
CA PRO A 140 4.00 -6.33 -18.50
C PRO A 140 4.17 -7.04 -17.16
N ILE A 141 4.55 -6.32 -16.10
CA ILE A 141 4.80 -6.92 -14.78
C ILE A 141 3.73 -6.59 -13.74
N SER A 142 2.80 -5.67 -14.04
CA SER A 142 1.78 -5.22 -13.09
C SER A 142 0.60 -6.18 -13.02
N LEU A 143 0.14 -6.41 -11.79
CA LEU A 143 -1.06 -7.17 -11.46
C LEU A 143 -1.96 -6.29 -10.60
N CYS A 144 -3.19 -6.04 -11.07
CA CYS A 144 -4.13 -5.17 -10.36
C CYS A 144 -5.24 -5.99 -9.70
N PHE A 145 -5.68 -5.48 -8.54
CA PHE A 145 -6.71 -6.12 -7.71
C PHE A 145 -7.69 -5.06 -7.21
N GLU A 146 -8.88 -5.51 -6.84
CA GLU A 146 -9.93 -4.65 -6.28
C GLU A 146 -10.76 -5.39 -5.25
N ARG A 147 -11.22 -4.65 -4.25
CA ARG A 147 -12.22 -5.12 -3.29
C ARG A 147 -13.32 -4.07 -3.13
N PRO A 148 -14.62 -4.43 -3.32
CA PRO A 148 -15.73 -3.56 -2.91
C PRO A 148 -15.74 -3.39 -1.39
N LEU A 149 -16.05 -2.19 -0.95
CA LEU A 149 -16.11 -1.86 0.49
C LEU A 149 -17.49 -2.05 1.08
#